data_d6e2554c2173875e3691cfc36a3c5f9c
#
_entry.id   d6e2554c2173875e3691cfc36a3c5f9c
#
_cell.length_a   1.000
_cell.length_b   1.000
_cell.length_c   1.000
_cell.angle_alpha   90.00
_cell.angle_beta   90.00
_cell.angle_gamma   90.00
#
_symmetry.space_group_name_H-M   'P 1'
#
loop_
_entity.id
_entity.type
_entity.pdbx_description
1 polymer ?
#
loop_
_entity_poly.entity_id
_entity_poly.type
_entity_poly.pdbx_seq_one_letter_code
_entity_poly.pdbx_strand_id
1 'polypeptide(L)'
;MSVGATLWVLLFSNSCANTTTPPSGGPKDTIPPVIRKVEPLEGATMVPVKKTKITFTFNEYVVVKDPSCIYLSPPLEKRPKYRIHNKSLIVTFESDLDSNRTYTLDLTGAVADNNEGNMFPGYTYVFSTGERIDSMMITGTVQDCNTLKPVKGATVMLYKDQADSAVFLQRPVASAKTDDWGFFCIRNIQDTVYRLYAVKDENGNNKYDPETDRIAFFDSLIRPSVKVRDSLPELMKYDMKDTLCCLARNSEYTLNMFKEDPSKQMIVNKERVGERTAYITFMAPYAQIDSIWIDGVPPEKLITQFNIRQDSLEIWVNDPRKQPDTLFLNVKYMKTDTTGFLSDFTEVVKLTMPRKNANAARKSSRKDIKKEDTLCVFTVDAKPENIEQYGFQFEFKYPIVTEAFDSIVFKSVNPKQQEKVEQFDIEKDSLNLRKFTLRPRLKYLQGYEYKMHVPHRKFQDINGFWNDSLDVKVSLPNDDKLSQLKLKLTSVKNKYIVDLLNEKRDNVLRSFILDTDTELMFPYLKAGKYSIRITEDKNRNGIVDTGVLLEHRQPEKVLFYKLSDGTFILEIPEMSEIEQAIDLAEMFN
;
A
#
# COMPACT_ATOMS: atom_id res chain seq x y z
N MET A 1 78.40 -16.41 -43.55
CA MET A 1 78.20 -15.38 -42.52
C MET A 1 76.68 -14.91 -42.56
N SER A 2 75.75 -15.77 -42.25
CA SER A 2 74.35 -15.29 -42.15
C SER A 2 73.42 -16.08 -41.18
N VAL A 3 73.96 -16.99 -40.42
CA VAL A 3 73.21 -17.82 -39.46
C VAL A 3 73.21 -17.23 -38.02
N GLY A 4 74.21 -16.36 -37.73
CA GLY A 4 74.35 -15.78 -36.40
C GLY A 4 73.41 -14.57 -36.11
N ALA A 5 73.00 -13.86 -37.11
CA ALA A 5 72.15 -12.66 -36.93
C ALA A 5 70.66 -13.02 -36.70
N THR A 6 70.17 -14.15 -37.24
CA THR A 6 68.81 -14.61 -37.11
C THR A 6 68.50 -15.24 -35.73
N LEU A 7 69.55 -15.75 -35.07
CA LEU A 7 69.38 -16.35 -33.74
C LEU A 7 69.35 -15.29 -32.61
N TRP A 8 69.89 -14.09 -32.87
CA TRP A 8 69.89 -12.99 -31.88
C TRP A 8 68.54 -12.22 -31.85
N VAL A 9 67.77 -12.22 -32.93
CA VAL A 9 66.48 -11.57 -32.99
C VAL A 9 65.38 -12.42 -32.33
N LEU A 10 65.58 -13.75 -32.23
CA LEU A 10 64.61 -14.66 -31.60
C LEU A 10 64.71 -14.73 -30.07
N LEU A 11 65.75 -14.14 -29.44
CA LEU A 11 65.97 -14.17 -28.00
C LEU A 11 65.38 -12.95 -27.26
N PHE A 12 64.85 -11.95 -27.97
CA PHE A 12 64.27 -10.74 -27.33
C PHE A 12 62.75 -10.60 -27.51
N SER A 13 62.05 -11.61 -28.04
CA SER A 13 60.59 -11.54 -28.25
C SER A 13 59.75 -12.26 -27.16
N ASN A 14 60.33 -12.65 -26.04
CA ASN A 14 59.58 -13.15 -24.88
C ASN A 14 59.30 -12.03 -23.88
N SER A 15 58.61 -10.98 -24.30
CA SER A 15 57.89 -10.12 -23.41
C SER A 15 56.51 -10.76 -23.11
N CYS A 16 56.49 -11.70 -22.18
CA CYS A 16 55.24 -12.12 -21.56
C CYS A 16 54.70 -10.93 -20.75
N ALA A 17 53.87 -10.12 -21.37
CA ALA A 17 53.00 -9.28 -20.60
C ALA A 17 52.10 -10.21 -19.78
N ASN A 18 52.25 -10.15 -18.48
CA ASN A 18 51.43 -10.91 -17.53
C ASN A 18 49.99 -10.34 -17.59
N THR A 19 49.17 -10.92 -18.46
CA THR A 19 47.77 -10.48 -18.70
C THR A 19 46.81 -11.02 -17.66
N THR A 20 47.29 -11.65 -16.59
CA THR A 20 46.42 -12.31 -15.61
C THR A 20 46.03 -11.46 -14.40
N THR A 21 46.66 -10.31 -14.21
CA THR A 21 46.22 -9.34 -13.19
C THR A 21 46.00 -7.99 -13.85
N PRO A 22 44.78 -7.52 -13.95
CA PRO A 22 44.56 -6.13 -14.33
C PRO A 22 45.29 -5.24 -13.32
N PRO A 23 45.87 -4.10 -13.75
CA PRO A 23 46.51 -3.19 -12.84
C PRO A 23 45.57 -2.87 -11.69
N SER A 24 45.99 -3.21 -10.45
CA SER A 24 45.25 -2.79 -9.26
C SER A 24 45.33 -1.27 -9.21
N GLY A 25 44.22 -0.60 -9.47
CA GLY A 25 44.14 0.84 -9.31
C GLY A 25 44.56 1.26 -7.91
N GLY A 26 44.89 2.51 -7.71
CA GLY A 26 45.09 3.11 -6.40
C GLY A 26 43.91 2.91 -5.46
N PRO A 27 44.02 3.29 -4.18
CA PRO A 27 42.89 3.24 -3.26
C PRO A 27 41.70 3.97 -3.89
N LYS A 28 40.51 3.34 -3.80
CA LYS A 28 39.27 3.92 -4.33
C LYS A 28 38.98 5.24 -3.62
N ASP A 29 38.75 6.30 -4.38
CA ASP A 29 38.31 7.57 -3.81
C ASP A 29 36.89 7.43 -3.23
N THR A 30 36.69 7.87 -2.00
CA THR A 30 35.44 7.84 -1.27
C THR A 30 34.92 9.26 -0.97
N ILE A 31 35.64 10.29 -1.45
CA ILE A 31 35.29 11.68 -1.18
C ILE A 31 34.30 12.14 -2.24
N PRO A 32 33.11 12.64 -1.84
CA PRO A 32 32.15 13.16 -2.80
C PRO A 32 32.62 14.49 -3.42
N PRO A 33 32.12 14.86 -4.62
CA PRO A 33 32.45 16.11 -5.26
C PRO A 33 32.02 17.31 -4.41
N VAL A 34 32.81 18.40 -4.47
CA VAL A 34 32.57 19.65 -3.71
C VAL A 34 32.40 20.81 -4.68
N ILE A 35 31.41 21.67 -4.43
CA ILE A 35 31.20 22.92 -5.20
C ILE A 35 32.31 23.91 -4.86
N ARG A 36 33.01 24.38 -5.89
CA ARG A 36 34.04 25.43 -5.79
C ARG A 36 33.49 26.82 -6.07
N LYS A 37 32.52 26.92 -6.98
CA LYS A 37 31.96 28.19 -7.41
C LYS A 37 30.51 28.00 -7.87
N VAL A 38 29.66 28.98 -7.56
CA VAL A 38 28.30 29.05 -8.10
C VAL A 38 28.09 30.41 -8.73
N GLU A 39 27.47 30.46 -9.89
CA GLU A 39 27.12 31.67 -10.60
C GLU A 39 25.66 31.65 -11.08
N PRO A 40 24.80 32.59 -10.67
CA PRO A 40 25.04 33.68 -9.69
C PRO A 40 25.45 33.17 -8.30
N LEU A 41 25.98 34.05 -7.44
CA LEU A 41 26.31 33.67 -6.06
C LEU A 41 25.07 33.19 -5.30
N GLU A 42 25.25 32.28 -4.36
CA GLU A 42 24.18 31.83 -3.46
C GLU A 42 23.62 33.06 -2.70
N GLY A 43 22.28 33.13 -2.62
CA GLY A 43 21.62 34.30 -2.03
C GLY A 43 21.53 35.51 -2.97
N ALA A 44 21.81 35.39 -4.26
CA ALA A 44 21.67 36.48 -5.21
C ALA A 44 20.23 36.97 -5.28
N THR A 45 20.06 38.27 -5.28
CA THR A 45 18.80 38.97 -5.50
C THR A 45 18.78 39.64 -6.87
N MET A 46 17.64 40.14 -7.33
CA MET A 46 17.44 40.79 -8.64
C MET A 46 17.95 39.93 -9.82
N VAL A 47 17.85 38.60 -9.67
CA VAL A 47 18.22 37.68 -10.75
C VAL A 47 17.27 37.87 -11.93
N PRO A 48 17.75 37.93 -13.18
CA PRO A 48 16.91 38.16 -14.36
C PRO A 48 15.80 37.09 -14.47
N VAL A 49 14.60 37.54 -14.82
CA VAL A 49 13.43 36.66 -15.03
C VAL A 49 13.60 35.76 -16.26
N LYS A 50 14.26 36.29 -17.30
CA LYS A 50 14.40 35.61 -18.60
C LYS A 50 15.79 35.07 -18.82
N LYS A 51 15.87 33.90 -19.47
CA LYS A 51 17.13 33.26 -19.87
C LYS A 51 18.11 33.03 -18.71
N THR A 52 17.58 32.85 -17.51
CA THR A 52 18.39 32.62 -16.32
C THR A 52 19.11 31.27 -16.43
N LYS A 53 20.37 31.33 -16.04
CA LYS A 53 21.27 30.19 -16.04
C LYS A 53 22.02 30.15 -14.71
N ILE A 54 22.07 28.97 -14.09
CA ILE A 54 22.82 28.73 -12.86
C ILE A 54 23.95 27.74 -13.17
N THR A 55 25.16 28.09 -12.78
CA THR A 55 26.35 27.26 -13.05
C THR A 55 27.00 26.86 -11.74
N PHE A 56 27.08 25.56 -11.47
CA PHE A 56 27.80 24.98 -10.33
C PHE A 56 29.10 24.38 -10.84
N THR A 57 30.23 24.85 -10.36
CA THR A 57 31.56 24.35 -10.72
C THR A 57 32.13 23.52 -9.56
N PHE A 58 32.48 22.29 -9.84
CA PHE A 58 32.99 21.32 -8.86
C PHE A 58 34.52 21.24 -8.89
N ASN A 59 35.10 20.60 -7.86
CA ASN A 59 36.52 20.29 -7.80
C ASN A 59 36.95 19.21 -8.83
N GLU A 60 35.98 18.37 -9.25
CA GLU A 60 36.18 17.22 -10.13
C GLU A 60 35.09 17.08 -11.19
N TYR A 61 35.23 16.07 -12.07
CA TYR A 61 34.21 15.77 -13.09
C TYR A 61 33.00 15.11 -12.45
N VAL A 62 31.83 15.57 -12.81
CA VAL A 62 30.55 15.12 -12.25
C VAL A 62 29.62 14.59 -13.34
N VAL A 63 28.71 13.72 -12.94
CA VAL A 63 27.61 13.20 -13.76
C VAL A 63 26.27 13.43 -13.06
N VAL A 64 25.19 13.60 -13.82
CA VAL A 64 23.84 13.61 -13.26
C VAL A 64 23.33 12.18 -13.23
N LYS A 65 23.13 11.63 -12.03
CA LYS A 65 22.61 10.28 -11.80
C LYS A 65 21.09 10.23 -11.92
N ASP A 66 20.42 11.18 -11.29
CA ASP A 66 18.96 11.29 -11.35
C ASP A 66 18.53 12.73 -11.68
N PRO A 67 18.13 12.98 -12.94
CA PRO A 67 17.63 14.27 -13.36
C PRO A 67 16.36 14.74 -12.62
N SER A 68 15.56 13.82 -12.10
CA SER A 68 14.33 14.16 -11.38
C SER A 68 14.59 14.79 -10.02
N CYS A 69 15.82 14.66 -9.53
CA CYS A 69 16.30 15.27 -8.29
C CYS A 69 16.82 16.69 -8.50
N ILE A 70 16.94 17.20 -9.74
CA ILE A 70 17.15 18.64 -10.00
C ILE A 70 15.78 19.31 -9.90
N TYR A 71 15.45 19.80 -8.71
CA TYR A 71 14.12 20.26 -8.39
C TYR A 71 14.07 21.75 -8.03
N LEU A 72 13.22 22.50 -8.72
CA LEU A 72 13.03 23.95 -8.47
C LEU A 72 11.71 24.20 -7.71
N SER A 73 11.78 24.97 -6.65
CA SER A 73 10.64 25.46 -5.88
C SER A 73 10.58 27.00 -5.90
N PRO A 74 9.47 27.61 -6.29
CA PRO A 74 8.27 27.05 -6.93
C PRO A 74 8.57 26.35 -8.24
N PRO A 75 7.81 25.29 -8.60
CA PRO A 75 8.00 24.60 -9.87
C PRO A 75 7.51 25.46 -11.04
N LEU A 76 8.23 25.41 -12.14
CA LEU A 76 7.86 26.04 -13.41
C LEU A 76 6.98 25.11 -14.26
N GLU A 77 6.44 25.61 -15.35
CA GLU A 77 5.66 24.82 -16.30
C GLU A 77 6.49 23.70 -16.91
N LYS A 78 7.75 23.99 -17.22
CA LYS A 78 8.71 23.01 -17.72
C LYS A 78 9.80 22.78 -16.68
N ARG A 79 10.19 21.53 -16.53
CA ARG A 79 11.31 21.16 -15.64
C ARG A 79 12.59 21.86 -16.06
N PRO A 80 13.49 22.19 -15.11
CA PRO A 80 14.81 22.72 -15.43
C PRO A 80 15.56 21.77 -16.37
N LYS A 81 16.23 22.32 -17.38
CA LYS A 81 17.18 21.59 -18.21
C LYS A 81 18.57 21.70 -17.64
N TYR A 82 19.35 20.65 -17.80
CA TYR A 82 20.73 20.64 -17.33
C TYR A 82 21.70 20.22 -18.43
N ARG A 83 22.93 20.64 -18.27
CA ARG A 83 24.06 20.24 -19.13
C ARG A 83 25.32 20.18 -18.30
N ILE A 84 26.10 19.13 -18.47
CA ILE A 84 27.46 19.05 -17.93
C ILE A 84 28.43 19.65 -18.97
N HIS A 85 29.31 20.53 -18.52
CA HIS A 85 30.42 21.05 -19.30
C HIS A 85 31.68 21.08 -18.44
N ASN A 86 32.65 20.23 -18.77
CA ASN A 86 33.82 19.98 -17.95
C ASN A 86 33.41 19.60 -16.52
N LYS A 87 33.90 20.34 -15.52
CA LYS A 87 33.59 20.15 -14.10
C LYS A 87 32.36 20.95 -13.66
N SER A 88 31.52 21.40 -14.57
CA SER A 88 30.40 22.28 -14.24
C SER A 88 29.05 21.70 -14.64
N LEU A 89 28.11 21.72 -13.70
CA LEU A 89 26.69 21.52 -13.96
C LEU A 89 26.04 22.88 -14.27
N ILE A 90 25.41 22.97 -15.41
CA ILE A 90 24.71 24.15 -15.88
C ILE A 90 23.21 23.86 -15.90
N VAL A 91 22.44 24.57 -15.10
CA VAL A 91 20.97 24.49 -15.05
C VAL A 91 20.37 25.69 -15.76
N THR A 92 19.39 25.45 -16.64
CA THR A 92 18.70 26.49 -17.41
C THR A 92 17.20 26.28 -17.33
N PHE A 93 16.46 27.38 -17.42
CA PHE A 93 15.00 27.38 -17.38
C PHE A 93 14.44 27.73 -18.76
N GLU A 94 13.52 26.92 -19.27
CA GLU A 94 12.84 27.18 -20.55
C GLU A 94 11.65 28.13 -20.39
N SER A 95 11.01 28.09 -19.23
CA SER A 95 9.96 29.04 -18.87
C SER A 95 10.55 30.25 -18.15
N ASP A 96 9.98 31.41 -18.35
CA ASP A 96 10.38 32.61 -17.61
C ASP A 96 10.07 32.41 -16.10
N LEU A 97 10.93 32.94 -15.25
CA LEU A 97 10.71 32.98 -13.80
C LEU A 97 9.64 34.03 -13.46
N ASP A 98 8.91 33.86 -12.38
CA ASP A 98 8.03 34.90 -11.86
C ASP A 98 8.84 36.04 -11.28
N SER A 99 8.36 37.28 -11.42
CA SER A 99 8.99 38.45 -10.83
C SER A 99 8.73 38.50 -9.31
N ASN A 100 9.67 39.10 -8.58
CA ASN A 100 9.61 39.34 -7.14
C ASN A 100 9.32 38.05 -6.34
N ARG A 101 10.06 36.99 -6.66
CA ARG A 101 9.88 35.66 -6.05
C ARG A 101 11.19 35.03 -5.66
N THR A 102 11.20 34.37 -4.51
CA THR A 102 12.30 33.53 -4.05
C THR A 102 12.20 32.14 -4.66
N TYR A 103 13.30 31.64 -5.19
CA TYR A 103 13.46 30.30 -5.78
C TYR A 103 14.50 29.50 -5.01
N THR A 104 14.20 28.25 -4.84
CA THR A 104 15.09 27.26 -4.22
C THR A 104 15.33 26.12 -5.20
N LEU A 105 16.57 25.87 -5.59
CA LEU A 105 16.97 24.76 -6.45
C LEU A 105 17.65 23.69 -5.60
N ASP A 106 17.02 22.53 -5.52
CA ASP A 106 17.54 21.36 -4.80
C ASP A 106 18.31 20.45 -5.77
N LEU A 107 19.51 20.06 -5.38
CA LEU A 107 20.37 19.11 -6.09
C LEU A 107 20.59 17.80 -5.31
N THR A 108 19.87 17.59 -4.22
CA THR A 108 20.01 16.41 -3.37
C THR A 108 19.74 15.13 -4.16
N GLY A 109 20.72 14.22 -4.20
CA GLY A 109 20.60 12.97 -4.94
C GLY A 109 20.74 13.10 -6.47
N ALA A 110 20.97 14.31 -7.00
CA ALA A 110 21.05 14.53 -8.45
C ALA A 110 22.42 14.21 -9.04
N VAL A 111 23.51 14.50 -8.33
CA VAL A 111 24.88 14.57 -8.87
C VAL A 111 25.78 13.55 -8.16
N ALA A 112 26.71 12.98 -8.90
CA ALA A 112 27.80 12.17 -8.36
C ALA A 112 29.11 12.46 -9.10
N ASP A 113 30.25 12.04 -8.53
CA ASP A 113 31.50 12.04 -9.29
C ASP A 113 31.42 11.07 -10.49
N ASN A 114 32.25 11.35 -11.48
CA ASN A 114 32.24 10.58 -12.74
C ASN A 114 32.94 9.22 -12.63
N ASN A 115 33.88 9.06 -11.72
CA ASN A 115 34.78 7.90 -11.68
C ASN A 115 34.24 6.82 -10.73
N GLU A 116 34.06 7.15 -9.48
CA GLU A 116 33.71 6.21 -8.41
C GLU A 116 32.21 6.17 -8.13
N GLY A 117 31.48 7.21 -8.53
CA GLY A 117 30.04 7.35 -8.33
C GLY A 117 29.67 7.81 -6.92
N ASN A 118 30.59 8.46 -6.20
CA ASN A 118 30.29 9.04 -4.89
C ASN A 118 29.26 10.15 -5.03
N MET A 119 28.14 10.00 -4.32
CA MET A 119 27.02 10.94 -4.42
C MET A 119 27.39 12.29 -3.79
N PHE A 120 27.10 13.36 -4.52
CA PHE A 120 27.16 14.72 -3.98
C PHE A 120 26.19 14.84 -2.80
N PRO A 121 26.62 15.38 -1.66
CA PRO A 121 25.77 15.63 -0.52
C PRO A 121 24.61 16.57 -0.92
N GLY A 122 23.50 16.50 -0.19
CA GLY A 122 22.38 17.37 -0.45
C GLY A 122 22.76 18.84 -0.39
N TYR A 123 22.39 19.58 -1.43
CA TYR A 123 22.65 21.02 -1.55
C TYR A 123 21.43 21.74 -2.11
N THR A 124 21.07 22.80 -1.43
CA THR A 124 19.94 23.64 -1.78
C THR A 124 20.46 25.05 -2.07
N TYR A 125 20.34 25.47 -3.32
CA TYR A 125 20.74 26.81 -3.78
C TYR A 125 19.54 27.73 -3.79
N VAL A 126 19.66 28.93 -3.19
CA VAL A 126 18.60 29.94 -3.11
C VAL A 126 18.96 31.19 -3.89
N PHE A 127 17.98 31.78 -4.57
CA PHE A 127 18.08 33.10 -5.23
C PHE A 127 16.71 33.76 -5.30
N SER A 128 16.69 35.08 -5.59
CA SER A 128 15.45 35.81 -5.74
C SER A 128 15.46 36.65 -7.01
N THR A 129 14.31 36.70 -7.69
CA THR A 129 14.07 37.67 -8.78
C THR A 129 13.67 39.04 -8.24
N GLY A 130 13.38 39.14 -6.94
CA GLY A 130 13.10 40.39 -6.22
C GLY A 130 14.29 40.89 -5.41
N GLU A 131 14.06 41.91 -4.61
CA GLU A 131 15.09 42.56 -3.76
C GLU A 131 15.42 41.76 -2.50
N ARG A 132 14.55 40.83 -2.09
CA ARG A 132 14.66 40.07 -0.83
C ARG A 132 14.52 38.60 -1.06
N ILE A 133 15.10 37.84 -0.15
CA ILE A 133 14.89 36.39 -0.03
C ILE A 133 13.96 36.14 1.15
N ASP A 134 12.92 35.36 0.93
CA ASP A 134 12.02 34.90 1.98
C ASP A 134 12.76 33.93 2.92
N SER A 135 12.43 33.90 4.22
CA SER A 135 13.20 33.18 5.24
C SER A 135 12.40 32.16 6.04
N MET A 136 11.09 32.07 5.82
CA MET A 136 10.23 31.14 6.56
C MET A 136 10.35 29.72 6.04
N MET A 137 9.97 28.73 6.86
CA MET A 137 10.00 27.31 6.50
C MET A 137 8.83 26.53 7.08
N ILE A 138 8.56 25.38 6.48
CA ILE A 138 7.62 24.37 6.96
C ILE A 138 8.31 23.02 6.89
N THR A 139 8.21 22.22 7.95
CA THR A 139 8.78 20.89 8.05
C THR A 139 7.72 19.86 8.41
N GLY A 140 7.90 18.63 7.94
CA GLY A 140 6.99 17.56 8.28
C GLY A 140 7.44 16.21 7.73
N THR A 141 6.57 15.23 7.90
CA THR A 141 6.75 13.87 7.41
C THR A 141 5.53 13.41 6.63
N VAL A 142 5.75 12.58 5.63
CA VAL A 142 4.71 11.92 4.85
C VAL A 142 4.85 10.41 5.04
N GLN A 143 3.78 9.78 5.46
CA GLN A 143 3.72 8.34 5.67
C GLN A 143 2.50 7.74 4.97
N ASP A 144 2.55 6.45 4.68
CA ASP A 144 1.43 5.69 4.15
C ASP A 144 0.35 5.52 5.23
N CYS A 145 -0.91 5.78 4.92
CA CYS A 145 -1.99 5.77 5.91
C CYS A 145 -2.24 4.41 6.55
N ASN A 146 -1.96 3.30 5.85
CA ASN A 146 -2.24 1.94 6.32
C ASN A 146 -1.03 1.29 7.00
N THR A 147 0.16 1.48 6.42
CA THR A 147 1.39 0.83 6.88
C THR A 147 2.22 1.71 7.80
N LEU A 148 1.92 3.01 7.85
CA LEU A 148 2.68 4.06 8.54
C LEU A 148 4.18 4.08 8.15
N LYS A 149 4.52 3.49 7.00
CA LYS A 149 5.87 3.54 6.44
C LYS A 149 6.12 4.89 5.79
N PRO A 150 7.33 5.43 5.89
CA PRO A 150 7.67 6.69 5.22
C PRO A 150 7.49 6.59 3.71
N VAL A 151 6.99 7.65 3.09
CA VAL A 151 6.81 7.75 1.64
C VAL A 151 7.90 8.61 1.05
N LYS A 152 8.84 7.98 0.33
CA LYS A 152 9.92 8.63 -0.39
C LYS A 152 9.44 9.27 -1.69
N GLY A 153 9.97 10.46 -2.03
CA GLY A 153 9.79 11.13 -3.32
C GLY A 153 8.36 11.62 -3.56
N ALA A 154 7.56 11.80 -2.51
CA ALA A 154 6.32 12.54 -2.60
C ALA A 154 6.63 14.03 -2.76
N THR A 155 5.87 14.74 -3.59
CA THR A 155 5.97 16.18 -3.75
C THR A 155 5.03 16.85 -2.76
N VAL A 156 5.59 17.54 -1.76
CA VAL A 156 4.83 18.32 -0.80
C VAL A 156 4.65 19.72 -1.36
N MET A 157 3.42 20.21 -1.36
CA MET A 157 2.97 21.37 -2.10
C MET A 157 2.24 22.37 -1.21
N LEU A 158 2.55 23.65 -1.38
CA LEU A 158 1.88 24.75 -0.69
C LEU A 158 1.08 25.59 -1.68
N TYR A 159 -0.15 25.93 -1.28
CA TYR A 159 -1.03 26.83 -2.04
C TYR A 159 -1.49 27.99 -1.17
N LYS A 160 -1.49 29.22 -1.74
CA LYS A 160 -2.09 30.41 -1.12
C LYS A 160 -3.59 30.46 -1.36
N ASP A 161 -4.01 29.94 -2.51
CA ASP A 161 -5.43 29.74 -2.80
C ASP A 161 -6.01 28.69 -1.85
N GLN A 162 -7.09 29.04 -1.18
CA GLN A 162 -7.74 28.18 -0.20
C GLN A 162 -8.78 27.25 -0.82
N ALA A 163 -9.05 27.40 -2.12
CA ALA A 163 -9.98 26.53 -2.83
C ALA A 163 -9.42 25.10 -2.96
N ASP A 164 -10.23 24.09 -2.69
CA ASP A 164 -9.82 22.68 -2.80
C ASP A 164 -9.46 22.29 -4.22
N SER A 165 -9.98 23.02 -5.22
CA SER A 165 -9.63 22.84 -6.63
C SER A 165 -8.20 23.28 -6.98
N ALA A 166 -7.52 24.03 -6.10
CA ALA A 166 -6.18 24.55 -6.39
C ALA A 166 -5.17 23.44 -6.71
N VAL A 167 -5.19 22.34 -5.96
CA VAL A 167 -4.25 21.23 -6.15
C VAL A 167 -4.44 20.48 -7.49
N PHE A 168 -5.64 20.56 -8.07
CA PHE A 168 -5.94 19.97 -9.38
C PHE A 168 -5.57 20.89 -10.55
N LEU A 169 -5.75 22.20 -10.38
CA LEU A 169 -5.73 23.16 -11.48
C LEU A 169 -4.47 24.02 -11.51
N GLN A 170 -3.94 24.37 -10.33
CA GLN A 170 -2.86 25.34 -10.18
C GLN A 170 -1.53 24.64 -9.88
N ARG A 171 -0.44 25.35 -10.12
CA ARG A 171 0.87 24.96 -9.63
C ARG A 171 1.08 25.48 -8.21
N PRO A 172 1.79 24.74 -7.35
CA PRO A 172 2.06 25.17 -5.99
C PRO A 172 2.97 26.43 -5.98
N VAL A 173 2.79 27.26 -4.97
CA VAL A 173 3.62 28.45 -4.76
C VAL A 173 4.96 28.12 -4.11
N ALA A 174 5.09 26.95 -3.51
CA ALA A 174 6.34 26.37 -3.03
C ALA A 174 6.16 24.86 -2.87
N SER A 175 7.23 24.11 -2.98
CA SER A 175 7.18 22.66 -2.87
C SER A 175 8.55 22.07 -2.51
N ALA A 176 8.54 20.85 -1.97
CA ALA A 176 9.74 20.05 -1.73
C ALA A 176 9.42 18.57 -1.94
N LYS A 177 10.43 17.75 -2.17
CA LYS A 177 10.27 16.29 -2.20
C LYS A 177 10.61 15.67 -0.86
N THR A 178 9.93 14.60 -0.52
CA THR A 178 10.25 13.80 0.66
C THR A 178 11.47 12.92 0.40
N ASP A 179 12.30 12.76 1.44
CA ASP A 179 13.46 11.89 1.45
C ASP A 179 13.13 10.41 1.76
N ASP A 180 14.15 9.58 2.03
CA ASP A 180 14.01 8.17 2.36
C ASP A 180 13.23 7.90 3.65
N TRP A 181 13.14 8.89 4.53
CA TRP A 181 12.42 8.85 5.80
C TRP A 181 11.05 9.51 5.73
N GLY A 182 10.61 9.89 4.52
CA GLY A 182 9.37 10.62 4.31
C GLY A 182 9.42 12.07 4.81
N PHE A 183 10.59 12.56 5.22
CA PHE A 183 10.74 13.92 5.72
C PHE A 183 10.81 14.93 4.58
N PHE A 184 10.21 16.10 4.78
CA PHE A 184 10.28 17.25 3.88
C PHE A 184 10.60 18.53 4.63
N CYS A 185 11.23 19.47 3.92
CA CYS A 185 11.46 20.82 4.40
C CYS A 185 11.28 21.82 3.24
N ILE A 186 10.19 22.58 3.28
CA ILE A 186 9.94 23.66 2.33
C ILE A 186 10.52 24.95 2.94
N ARG A 187 11.55 25.51 2.30
CA ARG A 187 12.30 26.65 2.80
C ARG A 187 12.09 27.88 1.92
N ASN A 188 12.52 29.04 2.45
CA ASN A 188 12.57 30.29 1.74
C ASN A 188 11.19 30.71 1.18
N ILE A 189 10.18 30.61 2.04
CA ILE A 189 8.79 30.95 1.74
C ILE A 189 8.35 32.19 2.51
N GLN A 190 7.30 32.82 2.03
CA GLN A 190 6.72 34.04 2.62
C GLN A 190 5.96 33.71 3.91
N ASP A 191 5.93 34.65 4.86
CA ASP A 191 5.08 34.58 6.05
C ASP A 191 3.62 34.87 5.69
N THR A 192 2.91 33.84 5.33
CA THR A 192 1.47 33.86 5.04
C THR A 192 0.85 32.50 5.35
N VAL A 193 -0.46 32.38 5.21
CA VAL A 193 -1.17 31.11 5.40
C VAL A 193 -1.18 30.29 4.12
N TYR A 194 -1.13 28.98 4.27
CA TYR A 194 -1.08 28.03 3.16
C TYR A 194 -2.01 26.85 3.41
N ARG A 195 -2.51 26.26 2.31
CA ARG A 195 -2.97 24.87 2.25
C ARG A 195 -1.76 23.97 2.02
N LEU A 196 -1.72 22.82 2.71
CA LEU A 196 -0.64 21.84 2.65
C LEU A 196 -1.14 20.52 2.08
N TYR A 197 -0.54 20.10 0.97
CA TYR A 197 -0.79 18.82 0.33
C TYR A 197 0.52 18.07 0.12
N ALA A 198 0.45 16.74 0.08
CA ALA A 198 1.54 15.91 -0.43
C ALA A 198 0.97 15.01 -1.52
N VAL A 199 1.60 14.96 -2.67
CA VAL A 199 1.16 14.18 -3.83
C VAL A 199 2.29 13.27 -4.29
N LYS A 200 1.99 11.98 -4.47
CA LYS A 200 2.87 11.08 -5.20
C LYS A 200 2.55 11.23 -6.67
N ASP A 201 3.12 12.26 -7.27
CA ASP A 201 2.90 12.70 -8.64
C ASP A 201 3.64 11.77 -9.61
N GLU A 202 2.92 10.81 -10.17
CA GLU A 202 3.46 9.81 -11.11
C GLU A 202 3.71 10.42 -12.50
N ASN A 203 2.95 11.44 -12.89
CA ASN A 203 3.05 12.10 -14.18
C ASN A 203 4.11 13.21 -14.20
N GLY A 204 4.48 13.73 -13.02
CA GLY A 204 5.43 14.81 -12.84
C GLY A 204 4.94 16.16 -13.37
N ASN A 205 3.62 16.40 -13.30
CA ASN A 205 2.97 17.63 -13.74
C ASN A 205 2.80 18.68 -12.62
N ASN A 206 3.17 18.33 -11.37
CA ASN A 206 3.01 19.12 -10.15
C ASN A 206 1.54 19.49 -9.87
N LYS A 207 0.62 18.59 -10.17
CA LYS A 207 -0.80 18.65 -9.87
C LYS A 207 -1.25 17.32 -9.32
N TYR A 208 -2.46 17.28 -8.79
CA TYR A 208 -3.05 16.03 -8.32
C TYR A 208 -4.01 15.47 -9.36
N ASP A 209 -3.76 14.22 -9.77
CA ASP A 209 -4.60 13.45 -10.68
C ASP A 209 -5.19 12.24 -9.91
N PRO A 210 -6.46 12.27 -9.47
CA PRO A 210 -7.04 11.22 -8.61
C PRO A 210 -6.97 9.81 -9.20
N GLU A 211 -6.99 9.68 -10.52
CA GLU A 211 -6.95 8.37 -11.20
C GLU A 211 -5.59 7.67 -11.04
N THR A 212 -4.49 8.43 -11.01
CA THR A 212 -3.12 7.90 -10.99
C THR A 212 -2.41 8.10 -9.66
N ASP A 213 -2.59 9.24 -9.05
CA ASP A 213 -1.77 9.71 -7.95
C ASP A 213 -2.30 9.29 -6.58
N ARG A 214 -1.44 9.38 -5.59
CA ARG A 214 -1.78 9.30 -4.17
C ARG A 214 -1.66 10.68 -3.56
N ILE A 215 -2.51 10.98 -2.58
CA ILE A 215 -2.56 12.29 -1.93
C ILE A 215 -2.54 12.16 -0.41
N ALA A 216 -2.04 13.19 0.23
CA ALA A 216 -2.27 13.49 1.64
C ALA A 216 -2.53 14.98 1.79
N PHE A 217 -3.38 15.37 2.72
CA PHE A 217 -3.68 16.76 2.98
C PHE A 217 -3.79 17.03 4.48
N PHE A 218 -3.59 18.30 4.84
CA PHE A 218 -3.78 18.77 6.20
C PHE A 218 -5.08 19.59 6.25
N ASP A 219 -5.97 19.28 7.18
CA ASP A 219 -7.33 19.84 7.19
C ASP A 219 -7.34 21.35 7.45
N SER A 220 -6.43 21.83 8.30
CA SER A 220 -6.35 23.22 8.67
C SER A 220 -5.37 24.00 7.80
N LEU A 221 -5.58 25.31 7.70
CA LEU A 221 -4.58 26.21 7.14
C LEU A 221 -3.35 26.24 8.04
N ILE A 222 -2.18 26.24 7.43
CA ILE A 222 -0.91 26.27 8.13
C ILE A 222 -0.19 27.61 7.95
N ARG A 223 0.62 27.98 8.92
CA ARG A 223 1.50 29.15 8.85
C ARG A 223 2.94 28.70 9.05
N PRO A 224 3.87 29.19 8.21
CA PRO A 224 5.28 28.84 8.37
C PRO A 224 5.87 29.46 9.63
N SER A 225 6.94 28.86 10.12
CA SER A 225 7.68 29.36 11.27
C SER A 225 9.14 29.63 10.92
N VAL A 226 9.75 30.57 11.64
CA VAL A 226 11.21 30.68 11.70
C VAL A 226 11.64 29.83 12.89
N LYS A 227 12.08 28.60 12.66
CA LYS A 227 12.80 27.88 13.70
C LYS A 227 14.22 28.46 13.77
N VAL A 228 14.49 29.24 14.82
CA VAL A 228 15.84 29.63 15.19
C VAL A 228 16.58 28.33 15.47
N ARG A 229 17.41 27.92 14.55
CA ARG A 229 18.37 26.86 14.82
C ARG A 229 19.50 27.47 15.64
N ASP A 230 19.66 26.97 16.84
CA ASP A 230 20.96 27.06 17.48
C ASP A 230 21.95 26.52 16.47
N SER A 231 22.93 27.33 16.08
CA SER A 231 23.85 27.15 15.01
C SER A 231 24.29 25.69 14.84
N LEU A 232 23.76 25.01 13.81
CA LEU A 232 24.38 23.76 13.35
C LEU A 232 25.81 24.13 12.89
N PRO A 233 26.84 23.45 13.39
CA PRO A 233 28.22 23.68 12.95
C PRO A 233 28.27 23.64 11.42
N GLU A 234 29.09 24.47 10.81
CA GLU A 234 29.19 24.59 9.35
C GLU A 234 29.51 23.24 8.66
N LEU A 235 30.22 22.35 9.35
CA LEU A 235 30.50 20.96 8.95
C LEU A 235 29.22 20.10 8.79
N MET A 236 28.17 20.36 9.56
CA MET A 236 26.89 19.62 9.44
C MET A 236 26.04 20.06 8.26
N LYS A 237 26.35 21.13 7.57
CA LYS A 237 25.70 21.51 6.30
C LYS A 237 25.92 20.47 5.20
N TYR A 238 26.91 19.59 5.35
CA TYR A 238 27.34 18.61 4.35
C TYR A 238 27.13 17.16 4.80
N ASP A 239 26.80 16.91 6.06
CA ASP A 239 26.45 15.57 6.56
C ASP A 239 24.94 15.42 6.70
N MET A 240 24.32 14.99 5.61
CA MET A 240 22.86 14.90 5.47
C MET A 240 22.22 13.91 6.45
N LYS A 241 22.89 12.85 6.85
CA LYS A 241 22.29 11.86 7.76
C LYS A 241 21.98 12.46 9.12
N ASP A 242 22.92 13.20 9.69
CA ASP A 242 22.73 13.82 11.00
C ASP A 242 21.80 15.03 10.94
N THR A 243 21.85 15.79 9.86
CA THR A 243 20.95 16.94 9.64
C THR A 243 19.49 16.46 9.47
N LEU A 244 19.26 15.38 8.73
CA LEU A 244 17.94 14.79 8.57
C LEU A 244 17.39 14.22 9.88
N CYS A 245 18.19 13.53 10.67
CA CYS A 245 17.80 13.07 12.00
C CYS A 245 17.42 14.23 12.94
N CYS A 246 18.16 15.31 12.90
CA CYS A 246 17.84 16.52 13.70
C CYS A 246 16.58 17.22 13.21
N LEU A 247 16.33 17.25 11.90
CA LEU A 247 15.14 17.86 11.30
C LEU A 247 13.90 16.99 11.52
N ALA A 248 14.01 15.66 11.41
CA ALA A 248 12.91 14.75 11.66
C ALA A 248 12.37 14.83 13.10
N ARG A 249 13.25 15.10 14.07
CA ARG A 249 12.83 15.33 15.47
C ARG A 249 11.99 16.61 15.66
N ASN A 250 12.07 17.53 14.70
CA ASN A 250 11.33 18.79 14.72
C ASN A 250 10.27 18.86 13.60
N SER A 251 9.75 17.70 13.17
CA SER A 251 8.62 17.65 12.24
C SER A 251 7.40 18.33 12.86
N GLU A 252 6.84 19.31 12.14
CA GLU A 252 5.66 20.06 12.60
C GLU A 252 4.37 19.38 12.16
N TYR A 253 4.40 18.79 10.97
CA TYR A 253 3.22 18.22 10.33
C TYR A 253 3.47 16.78 9.94
N THR A 254 2.49 15.92 10.21
CA THR A 254 2.46 14.54 9.71
C THR A 254 1.30 14.40 8.74
N LEU A 255 1.60 13.93 7.54
CA LEU A 255 0.65 13.72 6.46
C LEU A 255 0.50 12.23 6.18
N ASN A 256 -0.73 11.72 6.23
CA ASN A 256 -1.06 10.32 5.93
C ASN A 256 -1.48 10.20 4.47
N MET A 257 -0.64 9.57 3.66
CA MET A 257 -0.86 9.44 2.22
C MET A 257 -1.74 8.24 1.89
N PHE A 258 -2.75 8.49 1.08
CA PHE A 258 -3.72 7.49 0.64
C PHE A 258 -3.98 7.57 -0.87
N LYS A 259 -4.63 6.58 -1.42
CA LYS A 259 -5.20 6.58 -2.77
C LYS A 259 -6.70 6.76 -2.64
N GLU A 260 -7.27 7.76 -3.32
CA GLU A 260 -8.71 7.89 -3.38
C GLU A 260 -9.34 6.74 -4.18
N ASP A 261 -10.54 6.35 -3.78
CA ASP A 261 -11.35 5.47 -4.61
C ASP A 261 -11.84 6.22 -5.85
N PRO A 262 -11.99 5.54 -6.97
CA PRO A 262 -12.60 6.15 -8.15
C PRO A 262 -13.99 6.71 -7.82
N SER A 263 -14.28 7.92 -8.27
CA SER A 263 -15.58 8.57 -8.06
C SER A 263 -16.60 8.28 -9.16
N LYS A 264 -16.13 7.86 -10.34
CA LYS A 264 -17.00 7.58 -11.49
C LYS A 264 -17.71 6.24 -11.31
N GLN A 265 -19.04 6.25 -11.25
CA GLN A 265 -19.83 5.05 -11.14
C GLN A 265 -20.24 4.54 -12.49
N MET A 266 -19.71 3.38 -12.88
CA MET A 266 -20.04 2.69 -14.13
C MET A 266 -19.62 1.22 -14.06
N ILE A 267 -20.26 0.35 -14.83
CA ILE A 267 -19.85 -1.03 -15.00
C ILE A 267 -18.60 -1.07 -15.88
N VAL A 268 -17.49 -1.62 -15.35
CA VAL A 268 -16.19 -1.70 -16.05
C VAL A 268 -15.85 -3.11 -16.50
N ASN A 269 -16.29 -4.11 -15.74
CA ASN A 269 -16.02 -5.50 -16.07
C ASN A 269 -17.30 -6.33 -16.01
N LYS A 270 -17.36 -7.35 -16.89
CA LYS A 270 -18.46 -8.29 -16.94
C LYS A 270 -17.94 -9.64 -17.42
N GLU A 271 -18.24 -10.67 -16.69
CA GLU A 271 -17.76 -12.00 -17.04
C GLU A 271 -18.81 -13.05 -16.68
N ARG A 272 -19.00 -13.99 -17.57
CA ARG A 272 -19.78 -15.19 -17.30
C ARG A 272 -18.82 -16.35 -17.09
N VAL A 273 -18.67 -16.76 -15.84
CA VAL A 273 -17.69 -17.79 -15.40
C VAL A 273 -18.20 -19.20 -15.70
N GLY A 274 -19.51 -19.39 -15.66
CA GLY A 274 -20.15 -20.68 -15.85
C GLY A 274 -21.54 -20.57 -16.45
N GLU A 275 -22.21 -21.70 -16.59
CA GLU A 275 -23.58 -21.73 -17.16
C GLU A 275 -24.55 -20.87 -16.35
N ARG A 276 -24.41 -20.90 -15.00
CA ARG A 276 -25.31 -20.24 -14.04
C ARG A 276 -24.64 -19.16 -13.21
N THR A 277 -23.39 -18.85 -13.49
CA THR A 277 -22.58 -17.91 -12.68
C THR A 277 -21.98 -16.82 -13.54
N ALA A 278 -22.20 -15.59 -13.13
CA ALA A 278 -21.61 -14.40 -13.71
C ALA A 278 -21.22 -13.40 -12.62
N TYR A 279 -20.42 -12.43 -12.98
CA TYR A 279 -20.17 -11.26 -12.13
C TYR A 279 -20.05 -9.99 -12.98
N ILE A 280 -20.33 -8.88 -12.35
CA ILE A 280 -20.04 -7.54 -12.88
C ILE A 280 -19.25 -6.75 -11.83
N THR A 281 -18.36 -5.88 -12.27
CA THR A 281 -17.64 -4.97 -11.37
C THR A 281 -17.88 -3.53 -11.77
N PHE A 282 -18.03 -2.70 -10.76
CA PHE A 282 -18.19 -1.26 -10.88
C PHE A 282 -16.83 -0.57 -10.69
N MET A 283 -16.68 0.60 -11.27
CA MET A 283 -15.47 1.39 -11.15
C MET A 283 -15.32 1.99 -9.76
N ALA A 284 -16.39 2.55 -9.22
CA ALA A 284 -16.46 3.11 -7.87
C ALA A 284 -17.10 2.13 -6.89
N PRO A 285 -16.71 2.15 -5.59
CA PRO A 285 -17.40 1.39 -4.56
C PRO A 285 -18.81 1.94 -4.28
N TYR A 286 -19.58 1.18 -3.49
CA TYR A 286 -20.93 1.53 -3.04
C TYR A 286 -21.92 1.78 -4.17
N ALA A 287 -21.89 0.90 -5.18
CA ALA A 287 -22.80 0.96 -6.32
C ALA A 287 -24.27 0.84 -5.87
N GLN A 288 -25.08 1.81 -6.24
CA GLN A 288 -26.51 1.85 -5.92
C GLN A 288 -27.30 1.24 -7.06
N ILE A 289 -27.76 -0.01 -6.88
CA ILE A 289 -28.59 -0.73 -7.82
C ILE A 289 -30.06 -0.61 -7.36
N ASP A 290 -30.91 -0.08 -8.24
CA ASP A 290 -32.36 -0.02 -8.03
C ASP A 290 -33.01 -1.39 -8.33
N SER A 291 -32.65 -1.97 -9.49
CA SER A 291 -33.22 -3.24 -9.90
C SER A 291 -32.28 -3.99 -10.84
N ILE A 292 -32.38 -5.33 -10.80
CA ILE A 292 -31.57 -6.22 -11.63
C ILE A 292 -32.42 -7.41 -12.08
N TRP A 293 -32.35 -7.76 -13.37
CA TRP A 293 -33.06 -8.93 -13.91
C TRP A 293 -32.34 -9.48 -15.14
N ILE A 294 -32.62 -10.75 -15.44
CA ILE A 294 -32.16 -11.42 -16.66
C ILE A 294 -33.37 -11.79 -17.48
N ASP A 295 -33.37 -11.45 -18.77
CA ASP A 295 -34.46 -11.75 -19.67
C ASP A 295 -34.72 -13.26 -19.70
N GLY A 296 -35.99 -13.65 -19.42
CA GLY A 296 -36.41 -15.07 -19.39
C GLY A 296 -36.09 -15.83 -18.11
N VAL A 297 -35.50 -15.19 -17.10
CA VAL A 297 -35.25 -15.77 -15.77
C VAL A 297 -36.22 -15.15 -14.77
N PRO A 298 -37.05 -15.93 -14.07
CA PRO A 298 -37.92 -15.43 -13.00
C PRO A 298 -37.09 -14.78 -11.86
N PRO A 299 -37.55 -13.67 -11.27
CA PRO A 299 -36.79 -12.94 -10.22
C PRO A 299 -36.43 -13.81 -9.02
N GLU A 300 -37.31 -14.73 -8.62
CA GLU A 300 -37.07 -15.65 -7.48
C GLU A 300 -35.93 -16.66 -7.74
N LYS A 301 -35.52 -16.81 -8.99
CA LYS A 301 -34.41 -17.70 -9.39
C LYS A 301 -33.10 -16.95 -9.58
N LEU A 302 -33.11 -15.63 -9.47
CA LEU A 302 -31.92 -14.80 -9.56
C LEU A 302 -31.40 -14.52 -8.15
N ILE A 303 -30.20 -14.98 -7.87
CA ILE A 303 -29.50 -14.73 -6.62
C ILE A 303 -28.35 -13.77 -6.90
N THR A 304 -28.23 -12.73 -6.10
CA THR A 304 -27.17 -11.74 -6.24
C THR A 304 -26.53 -11.44 -4.90
N GLN A 305 -25.22 -11.16 -4.92
CA GLN A 305 -24.48 -10.80 -3.72
C GLN A 305 -23.38 -9.80 -4.05
N PHE A 306 -23.37 -8.69 -3.34
CA PHE A 306 -22.26 -7.76 -3.35
C PHE A 306 -21.11 -8.25 -2.45
N ASN A 307 -19.90 -7.86 -2.82
CA ASN A 307 -18.79 -7.85 -1.87
C ASN A 307 -18.97 -6.69 -0.85
N ILE A 308 -18.14 -6.64 0.19
CA ILE A 308 -18.23 -5.65 1.28
C ILE A 308 -18.16 -4.20 0.75
N ARG A 309 -17.33 -3.94 -0.27
CA ARG A 309 -17.18 -2.62 -0.89
C ARG A 309 -18.29 -2.26 -1.87
N GLN A 310 -19.18 -3.19 -2.18
CA GLN A 310 -20.25 -3.03 -3.16
C GLN A 310 -19.75 -2.53 -4.54
N ASP A 311 -18.55 -2.96 -4.93
CA ASP A 311 -17.96 -2.71 -6.24
C ASP A 311 -17.91 -3.95 -7.13
N SER A 312 -18.24 -5.12 -6.58
CA SER A 312 -18.35 -6.37 -7.31
C SER A 312 -19.63 -7.11 -6.94
N LEU A 313 -20.43 -7.42 -7.93
CA LEU A 313 -21.68 -8.14 -7.79
C LEU A 313 -21.57 -9.51 -8.43
N GLU A 314 -21.66 -10.55 -7.62
CA GLU A 314 -21.81 -11.92 -8.09
C GLU A 314 -23.28 -12.22 -8.36
N ILE A 315 -23.54 -12.99 -9.42
CA ILE A 315 -24.87 -13.25 -9.96
C ILE A 315 -25.00 -14.75 -10.24
N TRP A 316 -26.03 -15.37 -9.68
CA TRP A 316 -26.31 -16.79 -9.88
C TRP A 316 -27.74 -17.02 -10.31
N VAL A 317 -27.91 -17.93 -11.27
CA VAL A 317 -29.23 -18.36 -11.77
C VAL A 317 -29.58 -19.73 -11.19
N ASN A 318 -30.51 -19.75 -10.22
CA ASN A 318 -31.01 -20.99 -9.60
C ASN A 318 -32.14 -21.60 -10.45
N ASP A 319 -31.85 -21.91 -11.71
CA ASP A 319 -32.77 -22.62 -12.59
C ASP A 319 -32.12 -23.90 -13.11
N PRO A 320 -32.70 -25.10 -12.85
CA PRO A 320 -32.14 -26.38 -13.31
C PRO A 320 -32.16 -26.53 -14.83
N ARG A 321 -32.92 -25.71 -15.56
CA ARG A 321 -32.94 -25.73 -17.02
C ARG A 321 -31.61 -25.23 -17.58
N LYS A 322 -31.23 -25.76 -18.74
CA LYS A 322 -30.05 -25.30 -19.46
C LYS A 322 -30.19 -23.82 -19.81
N GLN A 323 -29.19 -23.06 -19.47
CA GLN A 323 -29.19 -21.62 -19.74
C GLN A 323 -28.66 -21.35 -21.18
N PRO A 324 -29.16 -20.29 -21.87
CA PRO A 324 -28.67 -19.88 -23.17
C PRO A 324 -27.17 -19.54 -23.14
N ASP A 325 -26.50 -19.67 -24.28
CA ASP A 325 -25.07 -19.32 -24.41
C ASP A 325 -24.81 -17.81 -24.13
N THR A 326 -25.82 -16.98 -24.31
CA THR A 326 -25.76 -15.56 -23.98
C THR A 326 -26.95 -15.19 -23.11
N LEU A 327 -26.67 -14.56 -21.96
CA LEU A 327 -27.68 -13.95 -21.09
C LEU A 327 -27.63 -12.43 -21.26
N PHE A 328 -28.79 -11.81 -21.24
CA PHE A 328 -28.93 -10.35 -21.21
C PHE A 328 -29.33 -9.94 -19.79
N LEU A 329 -28.36 -9.40 -19.07
CA LEU A 329 -28.51 -8.89 -17.73
C LEU A 329 -28.87 -7.41 -17.81
N ASN A 330 -30.00 -7.03 -17.31
CA ASN A 330 -30.44 -5.65 -17.20
C ASN A 330 -30.13 -5.15 -15.79
N VAL A 331 -29.40 -4.06 -15.68
CA VAL A 331 -29.02 -3.44 -14.40
C VAL A 331 -29.48 -1.99 -14.42
N LYS A 332 -30.42 -1.64 -13.56
CA LYS A 332 -30.80 -0.25 -13.33
C LYS A 332 -30.05 0.25 -12.10
N TYR A 333 -29.20 1.24 -12.27
CA TYR A 333 -28.31 1.74 -11.23
C TYR A 333 -27.98 3.22 -11.43
N MET A 334 -27.47 3.87 -10.39
CA MET A 334 -26.96 5.23 -10.45
C MET A 334 -25.62 5.25 -11.19
N LYS A 335 -25.61 5.78 -12.42
CA LYS A 335 -24.42 5.89 -13.28
C LYS A 335 -23.95 7.33 -13.37
N THR A 336 -22.64 7.54 -13.39
CA THR A 336 -22.07 8.86 -13.65
C THR A 336 -22.25 9.22 -15.12
N ASP A 337 -22.94 10.33 -15.36
CA ASP A 337 -23.19 10.86 -16.71
C ASP A 337 -21.96 11.63 -17.26
N THR A 338 -22.10 12.20 -18.46
CA THR A 338 -21.03 12.98 -19.12
C THR A 338 -20.73 14.31 -18.43
N THR A 339 -21.60 14.76 -17.55
CA THR A 339 -21.43 15.99 -16.75
C THR A 339 -20.82 15.72 -15.39
N GLY A 340 -20.61 14.44 -15.03
CA GLY A 340 -20.02 14.01 -13.77
C GLY A 340 -21.00 13.78 -12.63
N PHE A 341 -22.33 13.87 -12.91
CA PHE A 341 -23.36 13.65 -11.91
C PHE A 341 -23.92 12.22 -11.99
N LEU A 342 -24.37 11.70 -10.85
CA LEU A 342 -25.09 10.43 -10.79
C LEU A 342 -26.50 10.60 -11.35
N SER A 343 -26.90 9.70 -12.25
CA SER A 343 -28.24 9.66 -12.84
C SER A 343 -28.72 8.21 -12.99
N ASP A 344 -30.03 8.02 -12.92
CA ASP A 344 -30.66 6.72 -13.18
C ASP A 344 -30.35 6.24 -14.59
N PHE A 345 -29.79 5.05 -14.70
CA PHE A 345 -29.45 4.45 -15.99
C PHE A 345 -29.73 2.96 -15.99
N THR A 346 -30.36 2.48 -17.06
CA THR A 346 -30.53 1.04 -17.28
C THR A 346 -29.54 0.57 -18.34
N GLU A 347 -28.66 -0.33 -17.94
CA GLU A 347 -27.63 -0.91 -18.83
C GLU A 347 -27.94 -2.38 -19.11
N VAL A 348 -27.92 -2.74 -20.39
CA VAL A 348 -28.04 -4.13 -20.83
C VAL A 348 -26.66 -4.74 -20.97
N VAL A 349 -26.31 -5.62 -20.07
CA VAL A 349 -25.01 -6.29 -20.01
C VAL A 349 -25.10 -7.64 -20.70
N LYS A 350 -24.39 -7.81 -21.80
CA LYS A 350 -24.31 -9.07 -22.53
C LYS A 350 -23.29 -10.00 -21.86
N LEU A 351 -23.75 -11.14 -21.33
CA LEU A 351 -22.96 -12.16 -20.65
C LEU A 351 -22.88 -13.41 -21.53
N THR A 352 -21.76 -13.62 -22.20
CA THR A 352 -21.56 -14.74 -23.11
C THR A 352 -20.70 -15.81 -22.47
N MET A 353 -21.05 -17.08 -22.65
CA MET A 353 -20.29 -18.23 -22.15
C MET A 353 -18.84 -18.17 -22.66
N PRO A 354 -17.85 -18.45 -21.79
CA PRO A 354 -16.46 -18.51 -22.23
C PRO A 354 -16.29 -19.62 -23.27
N ARG A 355 -15.65 -19.31 -24.38
CA ARG A 355 -15.29 -20.32 -25.38
C ARG A 355 -14.30 -21.29 -24.76
N LYS A 356 -14.59 -22.59 -24.74
CA LYS A 356 -13.64 -23.62 -24.34
C LYS A 356 -12.44 -23.55 -25.29
N ASN A 357 -11.33 -22.99 -24.83
CA ASN A 357 -10.09 -22.97 -25.60
C ASN A 357 -9.59 -24.43 -25.79
N ALA A 358 -9.71 -24.97 -26.99
CA ALA A 358 -9.26 -26.30 -27.35
C ALA A 358 -7.76 -26.57 -27.02
N ASN A 359 -6.97 -25.52 -26.86
CA ASN A 359 -5.54 -25.59 -26.55
C ASN A 359 -5.23 -25.68 -25.04
N ALA A 360 -6.11 -25.21 -24.15
CA ALA A 360 -5.93 -25.35 -22.71
C ALA A 360 -6.18 -26.78 -22.23
N ALA A 361 -7.08 -27.51 -22.93
CA ALA A 361 -7.39 -28.90 -22.64
C ALA A 361 -6.21 -29.89 -22.90
N ARG A 362 -5.13 -29.44 -23.56
CA ARG A 362 -3.95 -30.29 -23.81
C ARG A 362 -2.87 -30.25 -22.73
N LYS A 363 -2.92 -29.32 -21.78
CA LYS A 363 -1.88 -29.12 -20.74
C LYS A 363 -2.26 -29.57 -19.33
N SER A 364 -3.51 -29.85 -19.02
CA SER A 364 -3.90 -30.40 -17.72
C SER A 364 -4.25 -31.88 -17.86
N SER A 365 -3.80 -32.70 -16.93
CA SER A 365 -4.12 -34.13 -16.94
C SER A 365 -5.65 -34.29 -16.91
N ARG A 366 -6.20 -35.07 -17.82
CA ARG A 366 -7.64 -35.29 -18.00
C ARG A 366 -8.40 -35.76 -16.75
N LYS A 367 -7.68 -36.14 -15.68
CA LYS A 367 -8.26 -36.57 -14.39
C LYS A 367 -8.67 -35.43 -13.47
N ASP A 368 -7.93 -34.34 -13.46
CA ASP A 368 -8.17 -33.27 -12.46
C ASP A 368 -9.28 -32.30 -12.91
N ILE A 369 -9.40 -32.02 -14.21
CA ILE A 369 -10.44 -31.14 -14.75
C ILE A 369 -11.85 -31.75 -14.65
N LYS A 370 -11.99 -33.07 -14.74
CA LYS A 370 -13.29 -33.74 -14.66
C LYS A 370 -13.88 -33.83 -13.25
N LYS A 371 -13.05 -33.73 -12.19
CA LYS A 371 -13.54 -33.84 -10.81
C LYS A 371 -14.10 -32.54 -10.27
N GLU A 372 -13.50 -31.40 -10.61
CA GLU A 372 -13.97 -30.09 -10.14
C GLU A 372 -15.29 -29.62 -10.79
N ASP A 373 -15.53 -30.01 -12.04
CA ASP A 373 -16.73 -29.59 -12.79
C ASP A 373 -18.01 -30.38 -12.44
N THR A 374 -17.92 -31.34 -11.53
CA THR A 374 -19.04 -32.26 -11.21
C THR A 374 -19.33 -32.40 -9.71
N LEU A 375 -18.64 -31.65 -8.87
CA LEU A 375 -18.78 -31.69 -7.42
C LEU A 375 -19.14 -30.32 -6.84
N CYS A 376 -19.93 -30.32 -5.77
CA CYS A 376 -20.07 -29.16 -4.89
C CYS A 376 -18.76 -29.00 -4.09
N VAL A 377 -17.91 -28.08 -4.55
CA VAL A 377 -16.60 -27.85 -3.95
C VAL A 377 -16.70 -26.82 -2.83
N PHE A 378 -16.11 -27.15 -1.69
CA PHE A 378 -15.94 -26.24 -0.57
C PHE A 378 -14.62 -26.50 0.15
N THR A 379 -14.17 -25.52 0.90
CA THR A 379 -13.02 -25.61 1.80
C THR A 379 -13.46 -25.41 3.23
N VAL A 380 -12.71 -25.96 4.17
CA VAL A 380 -12.89 -25.68 5.60
C VAL A 380 -11.60 -25.10 6.14
N ASP A 381 -11.62 -23.84 6.54
CA ASP A 381 -10.51 -23.25 7.26
C ASP A 381 -10.70 -23.46 8.76
N ALA A 382 -9.75 -24.19 9.35
CA ALA A 382 -9.72 -24.50 10.77
C ALA A 382 -8.26 -24.68 11.20
N LYS A 383 -7.67 -23.60 11.70
CA LYS A 383 -6.28 -23.59 12.17
C LYS A 383 -6.23 -23.57 13.69
N PRO A 384 -5.26 -24.25 14.32
CA PRO A 384 -5.12 -24.27 15.78
C PRO A 384 -5.15 -22.87 16.41
N GLU A 385 -4.50 -21.93 15.74
CA GLU A 385 -4.36 -20.56 16.22
C GLU A 385 -5.63 -19.71 16.15
N ASN A 386 -6.62 -20.11 15.35
CA ASN A 386 -7.84 -19.32 15.07
C ASN A 386 -9.14 -20.04 15.44
N ILE A 387 -9.08 -21.34 15.67
CA ILE A 387 -10.28 -22.19 15.81
C ILE A 387 -11.13 -21.82 17.01
N GLU A 388 -10.53 -21.33 18.09
CA GLU A 388 -11.24 -20.93 19.30
C GLU A 388 -12.13 -19.73 19.04
N GLN A 389 -11.67 -18.80 18.22
CA GLN A 389 -12.40 -17.57 17.92
C GLN A 389 -13.31 -17.70 16.70
N TYR A 390 -12.82 -18.32 15.63
CA TYR A 390 -13.54 -18.37 14.36
C TYR A 390 -14.26 -19.70 14.11
N GLY A 391 -14.00 -20.73 14.91
CA GLY A 391 -14.58 -22.06 14.67
C GLY A 391 -14.07 -22.69 13.39
N PHE A 392 -14.85 -23.60 12.81
CA PHE A 392 -14.59 -24.24 11.51
C PHE A 392 -15.34 -23.47 10.43
N GLN A 393 -14.60 -22.74 9.58
CA GLN A 393 -15.18 -21.88 8.56
C GLN A 393 -15.31 -22.62 7.24
N PHE A 394 -16.53 -22.84 6.80
CA PHE A 394 -16.85 -23.39 5.49
C PHE A 394 -16.92 -22.27 4.47
N GLU A 395 -16.27 -22.46 3.33
CA GLU A 395 -16.42 -21.57 2.18
C GLU A 395 -16.71 -22.40 0.92
N PHE A 396 -17.94 -22.27 0.42
CA PHE A 396 -18.40 -22.93 -0.79
C PHE A 396 -18.01 -22.14 -2.03
N LYS A 397 -17.64 -22.84 -3.10
CA LYS A 397 -17.34 -22.21 -4.39
C LYS A 397 -18.56 -21.50 -4.98
N TYR A 398 -19.75 -22.08 -4.79
CA TYR A 398 -21.05 -21.55 -5.22
C TYR A 398 -22.05 -21.61 -4.07
N PRO A 399 -23.11 -20.76 -4.10
CA PRO A 399 -24.19 -20.89 -3.11
C PRO A 399 -24.78 -22.29 -3.09
N ILE A 400 -25.09 -22.76 -1.89
CA ILE A 400 -25.74 -24.07 -1.69
C ILE A 400 -27.27 -23.89 -1.68
N VAL A 401 -27.96 -24.83 -2.30
CA VAL A 401 -29.44 -24.88 -2.36
C VAL A 401 -30.03 -25.96 -1.47
N THR A 402 -29.22 -26.96 -1.13
CA THR A 402 -29.57 -28.00 -0.14
C THR A 402 -28.45 -28.08 0.88
N GLU A 403 -28.81 -28.02 2.15
CA GLU A 403 -27.87 -28.09 3.28
C GLU A 403 -28.35 -29.07 4.33
N ALA A 404 -27.45 -29.93 4.79
CA ALA A 404 -27.69 -30.88 5.87
C ALA A 404 -26.51 -30.91 6.85
N PHE A 405 -26.27 -29.77 7.50
CA PHE A 405 -25.17 -29.58 8.47
C PHE A 405 -25.33 -30.50 9.69
N ASP A 406 -26.56 -30.85 10.08
CA ASP A 406 -26.87 -31.80 11.15
C ASP A 406 -26.30 -33.20 10.94
N SER A 407 -25.98 -33.54 9.71
CA SER A 407 -25.36 -34.84 9.36
C SER A 407 -23.85 -34.87 9.57
N ILE A 408 -23.20 -33.73 9.88
CA ILE A 408 -21.77 -33.68 10.18
C ILE A 408 -21.50 -34.38 11.51
N VAL A 409 -20.47 -35.19 11.55
CA VAL A 409 -20.00 -35.83 12.78
C VAL A 409 -18.77 -35.08 13.29
N PHE A 410 -18.90 -34.42 14.43
CA PHE A 410 -17.81 -33.73 15.08
C PHE A 410 -17.35 -34.47 16.33
N LYS A 411 -16.05 -34.70 16.47
CA LYS A 411 -15.46 -35.47 17.57
C LYS A 411 -14.28 -34.74 18.18
N SER A 412 -14.16 -34.81 19.49
CA SER A 412 -12.93 -34.51 20.22
C SER A 412 -12.19 -35.81 20.55
N VAL A 413 -10.87 -35.79 20.42
CA VAL A 413 -9.98 -36.92 20.76
C VAL A 413 -8.97 -36.44 21.79
N ASN A 414 -8.98 -37.04 22.95
CA ASN A 414 -8.05 -36.69 24.00
C ASN A 414 -6.63 -37.27 23.77
N PRO A 415 -5.61 -36.89 24.50
CA PRO A 415 -4.25 -37.45 24.38
C PRO A 415 -4.16 -38.97 24.58
N LYS A 416 -5.15 -39.58 25.25
CA LYS A 416 -5.26 -41.04 25.45
C LYS A 416 -5.98 -41.73 24.30
N GLN A 417 -6.22 -41.05 23.18
CA GLN A 417 -6.91 -41.58 21.98
C GLN A 417 -8.38 -41.97 22.22
N GLN A 418 -9.03 -41.43 23.23
CA GLN A 418 -10.45 -41.64 23.44
C GLN A 418 -11.24 -40.58 22.66
N GLU A 419 -12.20 -41.05 21.87
CA GLU A 419 -13.06 -40.20 21.05
C GLU A 419 -14.39 -39.93 21.78
N LYS A 420 -14.86 -38.68 21.65
CA LYS A 420 -16.17 -38.25 22.13
C LYS A 420 -16.85 -37.43 21.05
N VAL A 421 -18.12 -37.76 20.75
CA VAL A 421 -18.95 -36.95 19.84
C VAL A 421 -19.39 -35.69 20.55
N GLU A 422 -19.21 -34.54 19.91
CA GLU A 422 -19.54 -33.25 20.46
C GLU A 422 -20.66 -32.58 19.66
N GLN A 423 -21.43 -31.74 20.31
CA GLN A 423 -22.46 -30.90 19.68
C GLN A 423 -21.87 -29.59 19.17
N PHE A 424 -22.52 -29.02 18.16
CA PHE A 424 -22.10 -27.77 17.54
C PHE A 424 -23.32 -26.94 17.10
N ASP A 425 -23.05 -25.68 16.83
CA ASP A 425 -23.99 -24.72 16.21
C ASP A 425 -23.47 -24.31 14.83
N ILE A 426 -24.38 -23.95 13.93
CA ILE A 426 -24.06 -23.42 12.61
C ILE A 426 -24.51 -21.96 12.53
N GLU A 427 -23.57 -21.08 12.22
CA GLU A 427 -23.80 -19.67 11.96
C GLU A 427 -23.67 -19.42 10.45
N LYS A 428 -24.66 -18.76 9.85
CA LYS A 428 -24.60 -18.29 8.46
C LYS A 428 -24.01 -16.90 8.43
N ASP A 429 -23.06 -16.67 7.53
CA ASP A 429 -22.55 -15.32 7.32
C ASP A 429 -23.65 -14.45 6.69
N SER A 430 -23.91 -13.28 7.27
CA SER A 430 -24.94 -12.36 6.79
C SER A 430 -24.54 -11.62 5.51
N LEU A 431 -23.24 -11.51 5.23
CA LEU A 431 -22.69 -10.78 4.09
C LEU A 431 -22.21 -11.72 2.97
N ASN A 432 -22.03 -13.02 3.25
CA ASN A 432 -21.56 -13.98 2.25
C ASN A 432 -22.35 -15.29 2.29
N LEU A 433 -23.26 -15.45 1.31
CA LEU A 433 -24.13 -16.62 1.15
C LEU A 433 -23.39 -17.97 1.02
N ARG A 434 -22.08 -17.93 0.78
CA ARG A 434 -21.23 -19.12 0.60
C ARG A 434 -20.44 -19.46 1.87
N LYS A 435 -20.54 -18.64 2.93
CA LYS A 435 -19.81 -18.85 4.18
C LYS A 435 -20.70 -19.28 5.32
N PHE A 436 -20.23 -20.30 6.03
CA PHE A 436 -20.86 -20.85 7.22
C PHE A 436 -19.78 -21.14 8.26
N THR A 437 -20.11 -20.97 9.53
CA THR A 437 -19.20 -21.27 10.64
C THR A 437 -19.80 -22.36 11.51
N LEU A 438 -19.09 -23.44 11.71
CA LEU A 438 -19.43 -24.47 12.70
C LEU A 438 -18.70 -24.15 14.01
N ARG A 439 -19.49 -23.95 15.08
CA ARG A 439 -18.97 -23.71 16.44
C ARG A 439 -19.31 -24.87 17.35
N PRO A 440 -18.31 -25.66 17.76
CA PRO A 440 -18.53 -26.73 18.75
C PRO A 440 -18.91 -26.14 20.11
N ARG A 441 -19.85 -26.82 20.79
CA ARG A 441 -20.27 -26.46 22.17
C ARG A 441 -19.32 -27.04 23.20
N LEU A 442 -18.04 -26.73 23.11
CA LEU A 442 -17.01 -27.25 24.01
C LEU A 442 -15.95 -26.17 24.25
N LYS A 443 -15.14 -26.36 25.29
CA LYS A 443 -13.90 -25.62 25.48
C LYS A 443 -12.77 -26.39 24.81
N TYR A 444 -12.01 -25.68 23.97
CA TYR A 444 -10.83 -26.27 23.34
C TYR A 444 -9.73 -26.53 24.37
N LEU A 445 -9.06 -27.67 24.27
CA LEU A 445 -8.02 -28.11 25.21
C LEU A 445 -6.73 -28.41 24.46
N GLN A 446 -5.61 -28.00 25.02
CA GLN A 446 -4.28 -28.28 24.49
C GLN A 446 -4.02 -29.80 24.42
N GLY A 447 -3.30 -30.22 23.37
CA GLY A 447 -3.01 -31.64 23.13
C GLY A 447 -4.19 -32.48 22.66
N TYR A 448 -5.37 -31.89 22.52
CA TYR A 448 -6.53 -32.56 21.92
C TYR A 448 -6.49 -32.45 20.41
N GLU A 449 -7.14 -33.40 19.78
CA GLU A 449 -7.39 -33.42 18.35
C GLU A 449 -8.89 -33.33 18.10
N TYR A 450 -9.28 -32.47 17.16
CA TYR A 450 -10.67 -32.25 16.76
C TYR A 450 -10.85 -32.77 15.33
N LYS A 451 -11.78 -33.72 15.16
CA LYS A 451 -12.08 -34.35 13.88
C LYS A 451 -13.48 -33.97 13.45
N MET A 452 -13.64 -33.57 12.23
CA MET A 452 -14.91 -33.31 11.59
C MET A 452 -15.04 -34.16 10.34
N HIS A 453 -16.08 -34.95 10.27
CA HIS A 453 -16.42 -35.72 9.10
C HIS A 453 -17.67 -35.18 8.44
N VAL A 454 -17.54 -34.70 7.21
CA VAL A 454 -18.65 -34.26 6.36
C VAL A 454 -19.02 -35.42 5.42
N PRO A 455 -20.21 -36.03 5.57
CA PRO A 455 -20.59 -37.13 4.70
C PRO A 455 -20.87 -36.69 3.26
N HIS A 456 -20.77 -37.61 2.35
CA HIS A 456 -21.09 -37.39 0.94
C HIS A 456 -22.59 -37.07 0.74
N ARG A 457 -22.93 -36.27 -0.27
CA ARG A 457 -24.29 -35.86 -0.63
C ARG A 457 -25.09 -35.18 0.48
N LYS A 458 -24.47 -34.25 1.19
CA LYS A 458 -25.11 -33.45 2.23
C LYS A 458 -25.31 -32.00 1.80
N PHE A 459 -24.52 -31.53 0.87
CA PHE A 459 -24.59 -30.19 0.30
C PHE A 459 -24.78 -30.30 -1.21
N GLN A 460 -25.76 -29.55 -1.74
CA GLN A 460 -25.95 -29.39 -3.17
C GLN A 460 -25.78 -27.92 -3.55
N ASP A 461 -24.91 -27.65 -4.51
CA ASP A 461 -24.73 -26.30 -5.01
C ASP A 461 -25.79 -25.91 -6.05
N ILE A 462 -25.79 -24.63 -6.44
CA ILE A 462 -26.72 -24.05 -7.41
C ILE A 462 -26.61 -24.71 -8.81
N ASN A 463 -25.50 -25.38 -9.13
CA ASN A 463 -25.32 -26.12 -10.37
C ASN A 463 -25.93 -27.53 -10.29
N GLY A 464 -26.42 -27.92 -9.12
CA GLY A 464 -27.00 -29.23 -8.88
C GLY A 464 -25.98 -30.31 -8.53
N PHE A 465 -24.73 -29.95 -8.28
CA PHE A 465 -23.68 -30.89 -7.91
C PHE A 465 -23.69 -31.13 -6.41
N TRP A 466 -23.43 -32.37 -6.03
CA TRP A 466 -23.33 -32.80 -4.64
C TRP A 466 -21.88 -32.87 -4.18
N ASN A 467 -21.69 -32.66 -2.88
CA ASN A 467 -20.35 -32.75 -2.27
C ASN A 467 -19.88 -34.23 -2.20
N ASP A 468 -18.56 -34.39 -2.26
CA ASP A 468 -17.88 -35.60 -1.81
C ASP A 468 -17.69 -35.55 -0.28
N SER A 469 -17.33 -36.70 0.33
CA SER A 469 -16.97 -36.72 1.75
C SER A 469 -15.69 -35.94 2.02
N LEU A 470 -15.66 -35.25 3.15
CA LEU A 470 -14.48 -34.51 3.59
C LEU A 470 -14.20 -34.80 5.07
N ASP A 471 -12.95 -35.14 5.34
CA ASP A 471 -12.43 -35.27 6.70
C ASP A 471 -11.50 -34.08 7.01
N VAL A 472 -11.78 -33.36 8.08
CA VAL A 472 -10.96 -32.27 8.59
C VAL A 472 -10.45 -32.68 9.97
N LYS A 473 -9.15 -32.45 10.18
CA LYS A 473 -8.48 -32.74 11.42
C LYS A 473 -7.70 -31.55 11.90
N VAL A 474 -7.89 -31.16 13.14
CA VAL A 474 -7.15 -30.06 13.79
C VAL A 474 -6.57 -30.58 15.08
N SER A 475 -5.25 -30.56 15.20
CA SER A 475 -4.54 -30.96 16.42
C SER A 475 -4.05 -29.72 17.12
N LEU A 476 -4.51 -29.48 18.34
CA LEU A 476 -4.00 -28.36 19.13
C LEU A 476 -2.63 -28.71 19.69
N PRO A 477 -1.64 -27.85 19.50
CA PRO A 477 -0.30 -28.08 20.01
C PRO A 477 -0.29 -28.32 21.53
N ASN A 478 0.54 -29.24 21.96
CA ASN A 478 0.91 -29.42 23.34
C ASN A 478 2.42 -29.20 23.45
N ASP A 479 2.89 -28.10 22.87
CA ASP A 479 4.31 -27.73 22.89
C ASP A 479 4.52 -26.62 23.93
N ASP A 480 5.19 -27.00 25.00
CA ASP A 480 5.52 -26.08 26.11
C ASP A 480 6.41 -24.90 25.67
N LYS A 481 6.98 -24.96 24.46
CA LYS A 481 7.79 -23.86 23.89
C LYS A 481 6.96 -22.74 23.27
N LEU A 482 5.67 -22.98 23.05
CA LEU A 482 4.80 -21.96 22.47
C LEU A 482 4.31 -21.01 23.57
N SER A 483 4.17 -19.76 23.16
CA SER A 483 3.77 -18.66 24.04
C SER A 483 2.37 -18.16 23.69
N GLN A 484 1.81 -17.38 24.58
CA GLN A 484 0.50 -16.79 24.44
C GLN A 484 0.56 -15.27 24.69
N LEU A 485 -0.11 -14.51 23.84
CA LEU A 485 -0.34 -13.09 24.06
C LEU A 485 -1.82 -12.84 24.32
N LYS A 486 -2.12 -12.15 25.40
CA LYS A 486 -3.44 -11.68 25.77
C LYS A 486 -3.48 -10.17 25.65
N LEU A 487 -4.41 -9.65 24.85
CA LEU A 487 -4.66 -8.22 24.74
C LEU A 487 -5.98 -7.88 25.40
N LYS A 488 -5.93 -7.07 26.46
CA LYS A 488 -7.12 -6.52 27.10
C LYS A 488 -7.41 -5.14 26.50
N LEU A 489 -8.47 -5.04 25.72
CA LEU A 489 -8.89 -3.84 25.02
C LEU A 489 -10.06 -3.21 25.76
N THR A 490 -9.91 -1.95 26.13
CA THR A 490 -10.90 -1.20 26.93
C THR A 490 -11.24 0.13 26.27
N SER A 491 -12.33 0.74 26.71
CA SER A 491 -12.83 2.03 26.20
C SER A 491 -13.18 1.99 24.71
N VAL A 492 -13.73 0.87 24.24
CA VAL A 492 -14.13 0.64 22.85
C VAL A 492 -15.36 1.50 22.53
N LYS A 493 -15.22 2.50 21.69
CA LYS A 493 -16.30 3.41 21.27
C LYS A 493 -16.80 3.13 19.85
N ASN A 494 -15.90 2.68 18.98
CA ASN A 494 -16.13 2.38 17.59
C ASN A 494 -15.85 0.90 17.32
N LYS A 495 -15.96 0.51 16.06
CA LYS A 495 -15.43 -0.77 15.61
C LYS A 495 -13.92 -0.63 15.38
N TYR A 496 -13.15 -1.63 15.75
CA TYR A 496 -11.70 -1.62 15.56
C TYR A 496 -11.23 -2.90 14.90
N ILE A 497 -10.22 -2.77 14.04
CA ILE A 497 -9.49 -3.89 13.46
C ILE A 497 -8.15 -3.98 14.19
N VAL A 498 -7.87 -5.12 14.83
CA VAL A 498 -6.65 -5.36 15.59
C VAL A 498 -5.82 -6.41 14.89
N ASP A 499 -4.65 -6.01 14.42
CA ASP A 499 -3.72 -6.84 13.68
C ASP A 499 -2.47 -7.15 14.50
N LEU A 500 -2.12 -8.42 14.58
CA LEU A 500 -0.80 -8.86 15.03
C LEU A 500 0.10 -9.03 13.81
N LEU A 501 1.21 -8.30 13.77
CA LEU A 501 2.16 -8.30 12.67
C LEU A 501 3.50 -8.92 13.09
N ASN A 502 4.29 -9.30 12.08
CA ASN A 502 5.69 -9.67 12.26
C ASN A 502 6.57 -8.46 12.64
N GLU A 503 7.85 -8.71 12.99
CA GLU A 503 8.83 -7.68 13.36
C GLU A 503 8.96 -6.56 12.31
N LYS A 504 8.95 -6.91 11.02
CA LYS A 504 9.09 -5.96 9.91
C LYS A 504 7.83 -5.15 9.63
N ARG A 505 6.71 -5.48 10.27
CA ARG A 505 5.41 -4.83 10.07
C ARG A 505 4.90 -4.86 8.61
N ASP A 506 5.30 -5.87 7.85
CA ASP A 506 4.93 -6.06 6.46
C ASP A 506 3.97 -7.23 6.22
N ASN A 507 3.75 -8.07 7.23
CA ASN A 507 2.85 -9.21 7.15
C ASN A 507 1.93 -9.28 8.37
N VAL A 508 0.62 -9.32 8.12
CA VAL A 508 -0.40 -9.55 9.14
C VAL A 508 -0.47 -11.05 9.40
N LEU A 509 -0.17 -11.46 10.63
CA LEU A 509 -0.20 -12.84 11.07
C LEU A 509 -1.61 -13.26 11.52
N ARG A 510 -2.30 -12.36 12.25
CA ARG A 510 -3.67 -12.55 12.72
C ARG A 510 -4.38 -11.20 12.75
N SER A 511 -5.69 -11.20 12.46
CA SER A 511 -6.53 -10.01 12.45
C SER A 511 -7.83 -10.31 13.16
N PHE A 512 -8.28 -9.40 14.00
CA PHE A 512 -9.51 -9.49 14.77
C PHE A 512 -10.32 -8.21 14.63
N ILE A 513 -11.63 -8.34 14.55
CA ILE A 513 -12.55 -7.22 14.54
C ILE A 513 -13.32 -7.23 15.84
N LEU A 514 -13.44 -6.07 16.49
CA LEU A 514 -14.16 -5.91 17.76
C LEU A 514 -14.95 -4.60 17.77
N ASP A 515 -16.04 -4.58 18.52
CA ASP A 515 -16.93 -3.42 18.72
C ASP A 515 -17.31 -3.19 20.19
N THR A 516 -16.81 -4.01 21.07
CA THR A 516 -17.00 -3.94 22.53
C THR A 516 -15.71 -4.23 23.27
N ASP A 517 -15.63 -3.82 24.52
CA ASP A 517 -14.52 -4.17 25.39
C ASP A 517 -14.30 -5.68 25.42
N THR A 518 -13.11 -6.12 25.10
CA THR A 518 -12.83 -7.54 24.80
C THR A 518 -11.40 -7.92 25.22
N GLU A 519 -11.24 -9.18 25.58
CA GLU A 519 -9.93 -9.81 25.73
C GLU A 519 -9.66 -10.68 24.51
N LEU A 520 -8.65 -10.30 23.71
CA LEU A 520 -8.19 -11.09 22.56
C LEU A 520 -7.06 -12.01 22.97
N MET A 521 -7.19 -13.27 22.60
CA MET A 521 -6.19 -14.31 22.84
C MET A 521 -5.45 -14.64 21.55
N PHE A 522 -4.14 -14.60 21.60
CA PHE A 522 -3.24 -15.04 20.53
C PHE A 522 -2.44 -16.26 21.02
N PRO A 523 -3.03 -17.46 21.00
CA PRO A 523 -2.36 -18.68 21.44
C PRO A 523 -1.32 -19.15 20.41
N TYR A 524 -0.44 -20.04 20.81
CA TYR A 524 0.52 -20.76 19.98
C TYR A 524 1.48 -19.86 19.19
N LEU A 525 1.92 -18.77 19.81
CA LEU A 525 2.95 -17.90 19.25
C LEU A 525 4.34 -18.50 19.46
N LYS A 526 5.18 -18.42 18.44
CA LYS A 526 6.60 -18.73 18.57
C LYS A 526 7.31 -17.58 19.25
N ALA A 527 8.43 -17.86 19.95
CA ALA A 527 9.30 -16.82 20.43
C ALA A 527 9.74 -15.92 19.26
N GLY A 528 9.70 -14.61 19.48
CA GLY A 528 10.00 -13.66 18.42
C GLY A 528 9.52 -12.24 18.72
N LYS A 529 9.64 -11.40 17.71
CA LYS A 529 9.27 -9.99 17.78
C LYS A 529 8.03 -9.73 16.94
N TYR A 530 7.08 -9.05 17.55
CA TYR A 530 5.77 -8.77 17.00
C TYR A 530 5.42 -7.29 17.12
N SER A 531 4.45 -6.84 16.36
CA SER A 531 3.87 -5.49 16.50
C SER A 531 2.35 -5.58 16.47
N ILE A 532 1.69 -4.68 17.17
CA ILE A 532 0.24 -4.59 17.20
C ILE A 532 -0.16 -3.32 16.46
N ARG A 533 -0.99 -3.46 15.43
CA ARG A 533 -1.60 -2.37 14.69
C ARG A 533 -3.09 -2.34 14.97
N ILE A 534 -3.61 -1.16 15.22
CA ILE A 534 -5.04 -0.97 15.49
C ILE A 534 -5.55 0.09 14.52
N THR A 535 -6.65 -0.24 13.84
CA THR A 535 -7.36 0.66 12.92
C THR A 535 -8.72 0.98 13.51
N GLU A 536 -9.09 2.24 13.52
CA GLU A 536 -10.42 2.70 13.93
C GLU A 536 -11.36 2.67 12.72
N ASP A 537 -12.25 1.69 12.66
CA ASP A 537 -13.31 1.56 11.64
C ASP A 537 -14.51 2.41 12.05
N LYS A 538 -14.56 3.64 11.57
CA LYS A 538 -15.57 4.63 11.96
C LYS A 538 -16.96 4.35 11.40
N ASN A 539 -17.04 3.83 10.19
CA ASN A 539 -18.31 3.52 9.53
C ASN A 539 -18.80 2.10 9.81
N ARG A 540 -18.02 1.31 10.56
CA ARG A 540 -18.34 -0.06 11.03
C ARG A 540 -18.55 -1.08 9.91
N ASN A 541 -17.92 -0.89 8.76
CA ASN A 541 -18.04 -1.80 7.62
C ASN A 541 -17.06 -3.00 7.69
N GLY A 542 -16.08 -2.99 8.58
CA GLY A 542 -15.10 -4.06 8.80
C GLY A 542 -13.91 -4.04 7.83
N ILE A 543 -13.73 -2.95 7.09
CA ILE A 543 -12.58 -2.71 6.20
C ILE A 543 -11.95 -1.36 6.53
N VAL A 544 -10.72 -1.15 6.08
CA VAL A 544 -10.03 0.14 6.22
C VAL A 544 -10.40 1.04 5.05
N ASP A 545 -11.11 2.13 5.34
CA ASP A 545 -11.53 3.07 4.31
C ASP A 545 -10.50 4.16 4.04
N THR A 546 -10.43 4.55 2.77
CA THR A 546 -9.56 5.63 2.31
C THR A 546 -10.19 7.00 2.53
N GLY A 547 -9.38 8.05 2.39
CA GLY A 547 -9.84 9.44 2.43
C GLY A 547 -10.47 9.90 1.11
N VAL A 548 -11.13 11.05 1.17
CA VAL A 548 -11.66 11.79 0.00
C VAL A 548 -11.35 13.27 0.20
N LEU A 549 -10.55 13.83 -0.72
CA LEU A 549 -10.06 15.21 -0.60
C LEU A 549 -11.20 16.23 -0.63
N LEU A 550 -12.10 16.14 -1.62
CA LEU A 550 -13.18 17.10 -1.80
C LEU A 550 -14.24 17.07 -0.68
N GLU A 551 -14.30 15.97 0.08
CA GLU A 551 -15.15 15.83 1.27
C GLU A 551 -14.42 16.22 2.56
N HIS A 552 -13.15 16.60 2.50
CA HIS A 552 -12.26 16.79 3.65
C HIS A 552 -12.23 15.56 4.58
N ARG A 553 -12.45 14.38 4.01
CA ARG A 553 -12.45 13.12 4.76
C ARG A 553 -11.06 12.52 4.75
N GLN A 554 -10.44 12.46 5.92
CA GLN A 554 -9.17 11.74 6.11
C GLN A 554 -9.38 10.23 6.00
N PRO A 555 -8.36 9.45 5.63
CA PRO A 555 -8.40 7.99 5.75
C PRO A 555 -8.61 7.58 7.21
N GLU A 556 -9.12 6.38 7.42
CA GLU A 556 -9.29 5.85 8.77
C GLU A 556 -7.97 5.82 9.53
N LYS A 557 -8.07 6.14 10.84
CA LYS A 557 -6.88 6.31 11.68
C LYS A 557 -6.27 4.95 12.01
N VAL A 558 -5.03 4.76 11.62
CA VAL A 558 -4.23 3.56 11.89
C VAL A 558 -3.10 3.94 12.85
N LEU A 559 -2.93 3.18 13.93
CA LEU A 559 -1.88 3.39 14.90
C LEU A 559 -1.18 2.07 15.24
N PHE A 560 0.12 2.14 15.53
CA PHE A 560 0.84 1.06 16.20
C PHE A 560 0.77 1.25 17.71
N TYR A 561 0.50 0.16 18.42
CA TYR A 561 0.59 0.17 19.87
C TYR A 561 2.03 0.43 20.31
N LYS A 562 2.18 1.46 21.13
CA LYS A 562 3.45 1.88 21.69
C LYS A 562 3.59 1.33 23.10
N LEU A 563 4.65 0.57 23.35
CA LEU A 563 4.97 0.03 24.66
C LEU A 563 5.46 1.13 25.60
N SER A 564 5.49 0.84 26.90
CA SER A 564 5.95 1.77 27.94
C SER A 564 7.39 2.23 27.77
N ASP A 565 8.24 1.44 27.13
CA ASP A 565 9.63 1.79 26.79
C ASP A 565 9.73 2.70 25.54
N GLY A 566 8.62 3.00 24.91
CA GLY A 566 8.54 3.83 23.70
C GLY A 566 8.72 3.09 22.40
N THR A 567 8.95 1.78 22.40
CA THR A 567 9.06 0.95 21.21
C THR A 567 7.68 0.49 20.70
N PHE A 568 7.63 0.04 19.44
CA PHE A 568 6.44 -0.57 18.81
C PHE A 568 6.60 -2.09 18.63
N ILE A 569 7.68 -2.65 19.19
CA ILE A 569 8.02 -4.06 19.02
C ILE A 569 7.84 -4.76 20.35
N LEU A 570 6.92 -5.72 20.37
CA LEU A 570 6.68 -6.61 21.49
C LEU A 570 7.54 -7.86 21.34
N GLU A 571 8.45 -8.09 22.26
CA GLU A 571 9.27 -9.30 22.29
C GLU A 571 8.59 -10.38 23.13
N ILE A 572 8.31 -11.53 22.52
CA ILE A 572 7.66 -12.67 23.15
C ILE A 572 8.72 -13.76 23.35
N PRO A 573 9.13 -14.06 24.58
CA PRO A 573 10.02 -15.18 24.90
C PRO A 573 9.34 -16.54 24.70
N GLU A 574 10.10 -17.63 24.68
CA GLU A 574 9.54 -19.00 24.75
C GLU A 574 8.80 -19.23 26.07
N MET A 575 7.79 -20.09 26.05
CA MET A 575 7.05 -20.55 27.25
C MET A 575 6.46 -19.41 28.08
N SER A 576 6.05 -18.32 27.44
CA SER A 576 5.59 -17.11 28.15
C SER A 576 4.10 -16.85 27.92
N GLU A 577 3.46 -16.33 28.97
CA GLU A 577 2.15 -15.69 28.88
C GLU A 577 2.36 -14.19 29.05
N ILE A 578 2.05 -13.43 28.02
CA ILE A 578 2.19 -11.96 28.04
C ILE A 578 0.81 -11.34 27.99
N GLU A 579 0.57 -10.42 28.91
CA GLU A 579 -0.65 -9.62 28.93
C GLU A 579 -0.30 -8.15 28.65
N GLN A 580 -1.07 -7.54 27.75
CA GLN A 580 -1.01 -6.12 27.44
C GLN A 580 -2.40 -5.51 27.59
N ALA A 581 -2.51 -4.41 28.31
CA ALA A 581 -3.73 -3.63 28.41
C ALA A 581 -3.62 -2.39 27.53
N ILE A 582 -4.62 -2.18 26.69
CA ILE A 582 -4.66 -1.07 25.72
C ILE A 582 -5.98 -0.31 25.95
N ASP A 583 -5.88 0.94 26.35
CA ASP A 583 -7.01 1.85 26.37
C ASP A 583 -7.13 2.54 25.01
N LEU A 584 -8.18 2.19 24.26
CA LEU A 584 -8.39 2.71 22.91
C LEU A 584 -8.77 4.19 22.91
N ALA A 585 -9.43 4.69 23.96
CA ALA A 585 -9.74 6.10 24.04
C ALA A 585 -8.47 6.95 24.27
N GLU A 586 -7.50 6.46 25.06
CA GLU A 586 -6.21 7.13 25.23
C GLU A 586 -5.36 7.06 23.95
N MET A 587 -5.36 5.90 23.28
CA MET A 587 -4.55 5.68 22.08
C MET A 587 -5.01 6.53 20.89
N PHE A 588 -6.32 6.76 20.74
CA PHE A 588 -6.91 7.43 19.57
C PHE A 588 -7.29 8.91 19.81
N ASN A 589 -7.04 9.44 20.99
CA ASN A 589 -7.25 10.87 21.32
C ASN A 589 -6.25 11.82 20.64
#